data_759e696f60f446a90d0dcf468b5de7dc
#
_entry.id   759e696f60f446a90d0dcf468b5de7dc
#
_cell.length_a   1.000
_cell.length_b   1.000
_cell.length_c   1.000
_cell.angle_alpha   90.00
_cell.angle_beta   90.00
_cell.angle_gamma   90.00
#
_symmetry.space_group_name_H-M   'P 1'
#
loop_
_entity.id
_entity.type
_entity.pdbx_description
1 polymer ?
#
loop_
_entity_poly.entity_id
_entity_poly.type
_entity_poly.pdbx_seq_one_letter_code
_entity_poly.pdbx_strand_id
1 'polypeptide(L)'
;MTGGQAVQQAKAGIEAIYLSGWQVAADANLAGTMYPDQSLYPANSVPAVVGRINNSFRRADQIQWNQGKNPEDEGYVDYFLPIVADAEAGFGGVLNAYELMKSMIDAGAAGVHFEDQLASVKKCGHMGGKVLVPTQEAVQKLVAARLAADVSGVDTLVIARTDANAADLLTSDCDPYDRDFITGERTQEGFYRVKAGLDQAISRGLATHLMPTLSGVKPPSRIWKRRAALPKPSMPSIRINCWRITVHLRSTGRRTWMTPPLPSSSRSLPTWATSTSSSLWPVFTTCGTTCSISPTTMPAAKA
;
A
#
# COMPACT_ATOMS: atom_id res chain seq x y z
N MET A 1 1.57 16.91 -2.26
CA MET A 1 2.81 17.07 -3.06
C MET A 1 2.47 17.57 -4.43
N THR A 2 3.22 18.51 -4.96
CA THR A 2 3.07 18.99 -6.35
C THR A 2 4.12 18.35 -7.24
N GLY A 3 3.94 18.40 -8.57
CA GLY A 3 4.95 17.90 -9.50
C GLY A 3 6.30 18.63 -9.38
N GLY A 4 6.29 19.94 -9.13
CA GLY A 4 7.51 20.70 -8.90
C GLY A 4 8.28 20.28 -7.63
N GLN A 5 7.57 19.99 -6.55
CA GLN A 5 8.18 19.43 -5.32
C GLN A 5 8.79 18.05 -5.57
N ALA A 6 8.10 17.18 -6.32
CA ALA A 6 8.61 15.86 -6.66
C ALA A 6 9.91 15.93 -7.49
N VAL A 7 9.97 16.84 -8.47
CA VAL A 7 11.19 17.09 -9.24
C VAL A 7 12.35 17.56 -8.36
N GLN A 8 12.09 18.45 -7.40
CA GLN A 8 13.14 18.89 -6.46
C GLN A 8 13.61 17.76 -5.54
N GLN A 9 12.69 16.89 -5.11
CA GLN A 9 13.03 15.71 -4.30
C GLN A 9 13.88 14.71 -5.09
N ALA A 10 13.56 14.46 -6.36
CA ALA A 10 14.38 13.63 -7.23
C ALA A 10 15.82 14.19 -7.35
N LYS A 11 15.96 15.51 -7.58
CA LYS A 11 17.26 16.19 -7.59
C LYS A 11 18.03 16.08 -6.28
N ALA A 12 17.32 15.98 -5.17
CA ALA A 12 17.92 15.80 -3.84
C ALA A 12 18.30 14.34 -3.52
N GLY A 13 18.10 13.40 -4.46
CA GLY A 13 18.48 11.99 -4.31
C GLY A 13 17.46 11.13 -3.57
N ILE A 14 16.20 11.53 -3.49
CA ILE A 14 15.12 10.66 -2.98
C ILE A 14 14.88 9.54 -3.99
N GLU A 15 14.72 8.30 -3.51
CA GLU A 15 14.60 7.10 -4.35
C GLU A 15 13.16 6.70 -4.66
N ALA A 16 12.17 7.23 -3.93
CA ALA A 16 10.75 6.92 -4.12
C ALA A 16 9.86 8.05 -3.59
N ILE A 17 8.65 8.15 -4.14
CA ILE A 17 7.63 9.10 -3.72
C ILE A 17 6.49 8.34 -3.02
N TYR A 18 6.10 8.82 -1.83
CA TYR A 18 4.83 8.44 -1.23
C TYR A 18 3.81 9.57 -1.44
N LEU A 19 2.69 9.23 -2.08
CA LEU A 19 1.57 10.15 -2.29
C LEU A 19 0.45 9.85 -1.29
N SER A 20 0.29 10.74 -0.32
CA SER A 20 -0.67 10.62 0.76
C SER A 20 -2.08 11.06 0.34
N GLY A 21 -3.08 10.24 0.62
CA GLY A 21 -4.50 10.60 0.48
C GLY A 21 -4.89 11.80 1.35
N TRP A 22 -4.31 11.91 2.54
CA TRP A 22 -4.52 13.06 3.41
C TRP A 22 -4.16 14.40 2.74
N GLN A 23 -3.01 14.46 2.07
CA GLN A 23 -2.61 15.67 1.34
C GLN A 23 -3.53 15.92 0.14
N VAL A 24 -3.94 14.85 -0.57
CA VAL A 24 -4.88 14.99 -1.68
C VAL A 24 -6.23 15.51 -1.20
N ALA A 25 -6.73 15.05 -0.06
CA ALA A 25 -7.94 15.58 0.56
C ALA A 25 -7.82 17.08 0.86
N ALA A 26 -6.66 17.51 1.39
CA ALA A 26 -6.45 18.87 1.84
C ALA A 26 -6.35 19.90 0.69
N ASP A 27 -5.56 19.59 -0.36
CA ASP A 27 -5.18 20.63 -1.34
C ASP A 27 -5.12 20.19 -2.80
N ALA A 28 -5.34 18.90 -3.13
CA ALA A 28 -5.07 18.40 -4.47
C ALA A 28 -6.20 17.56 -5.07
N ASN A 29 -7.36 17.48 -4.42
CA ASN A 29 -8.48 16.70 -4.94
C ASN A 29 -9.21 17.38 -6.10
N LEU A 30 -9.99 16.61 -6.84
CA LEU A 30 -10.71 17.08 -8.03
C LEU A 30 -12.04 17.79 -7.69
N ALA A 31 -12.50 17.78 -6.45
CA ALA A 31 -13.67 18.54 -6.03
C ALA A 31 -13.37 20.05 -5.90
N GLY A 32 -12.08 20.43 -5.87
CA GLY A 32 -11.67 21.83 -5.77
C GLY A 32 -11.95 22.47 -4.41
N THR A 33 -12.17 21.67 -3.37
CA THR A 33 -12.38 22.13 -2.01
C THR A 33 -11.49 21.37 -1.03
N MET A 34 -11.28 21.92 0.15
CA MET A 34 -10.49 21.26 1.19
C MET A 34 -11.39 20.29 1.97
N TYR A 35 -10.95 19.04 2.08
CA TYR A 35 -11.60 18.02 2.89
C TYR A 35 -10.68 17.51 4.00
N PRO A 36 -11.26 17.05 5.13
CA PRO A 36 -10.54 16.19 6.04
C PRO A 36 -10.25 14.84 5.37
N ASP A 37 -9.29 14.09 5.91
CA ASP A 37 -8.92 12.76 5.42
C ASP A 37 -9.99 11.71 5.80
N GLN A 38 -11.10 11.73 5.08
CA GLN A 38 -12.29 10.90 5.30
C GLN A 38 -12.88 10.37 3.98
N SER A 39 -12.08 10.31 2.92
CA SER A 39 -12.50 9.83 1.59
C SER A 39 -13.71 10.58 1.01
N LEU A 40 -13.84 11.88 1.29
CA LEU A 40 -14.94 12.71 0.81
C LEU A 40 -14.70 13.26 -0.61
N TYR A 41 -13.48 13.19 -1.08
CA TYR A 41 -13.11 13.64 -2.42
C TYR A 41 -13.37 12.55 -3.48
N PRO A 42 -13.48 12.92 -4.77
CA PRO A 42 -13.66 11.96 -5.86
C PRO A 42 -12.54 10.92 -5.93
N ALA A 43 -12.89 9.64 -6.11
CA ALA A 43 -11.95 8.52 -6.08
C ALA A 43 -10.79 8.64 -7.10
N ASN A 44 -10.99 9.34 -8.21
CA ASN A 44 -9.98 9.58 -9.22
C ASN A 44 -9.02 10.75 -8.89
N SER A 45 -9.12 11.36 -7.72
CA SER A 45 -8.27 12.49 -7.32
C SER A 45 -6.81 12.06 -7.12
N VAL A 46 -6.56 10.94 -6.43
CA VAL A 46 -5.19 10.43 -6.23
C VAL A 46 -4.56 10.00 -7.56
N PRO A 47 -5.23 9.22 -8.43
CA PRO A 47 -4.74 8.94 -9.78
C PRO A 47 -4.37 10.20 -10.57
N ALA A 48 -5.19 11.24 -10.50
CA ALA A 48 -4.90 12.50 -11.19
C ALA A 48 -3.63 13.19 -10.68
N VAL A 49 -3.33 13.10 -9.38
CA VAL A 49 -2.08 13.64 -8.82
C VAL A 49 -0.88 12.79 -9.21
N VAL A 50 -1.00 11.45 -9.22
CA VAL A 50 0.03 10.55 -9.74
C VAL A 50 0.40 10.93 -11.18
N GLY A 51 -0.61 11.09 -12.04
CA GLY A 51 -0.39 11.51 -13.43
C GLY A 51 0.29 12.87 -13.56
N ARG A 52 -0.08 13.85 -12.72
CA ARG A 52 0.58 15.18 -12.68
C ARG A 52 2.06 15.09 -12.28
N ILE A 53 2.39 14.25 -11.29
CA ILE A 53 3.78 14.04 -10.88
C ILE A 53 4.58 13.38 -12.01
N ASN A 54 4.05 12.31 -12.61
CA ASN A 54 4.69 11.62 -13.73
C ASN A 54 4.90 12.54 -14.94
N ASN A 55 3.94 13.43 -15.24
CA ASN A 55 4.11 14.44 -16.30
C ASN A 55 5.23 15.43 -15.96
N SER A 56 5.39 15.82 -14.71
CA SER A 56 6.46 16.69 -14.26
C SER A 56 7.82 16.00 -14.37
N PHE A 57 7.93 14.73 -14.01
CA PHE A 57 9.13 13.92 -14.19
C PHE A 57 9.49 13.78 -15.67
N ARG A 58 8.52 13.42 -16.51
CA ARG A 58 8.72 13.33 -17.95
C ARG A 58 9.22 14.64 -18.55
N ARG A 59 8.69 15.78 -18.10
CA ARG A 59 9.15 17.10 -18.56
C ARG A 59 10.56 17.41 -18.06
N ALA A 60 10.88 17.11 -16.83
CA ALA A 60 12.22 17.31 -16.28
C ALA A 60 13.27 16.47 -17.03
N ASP A 61 12.94 15.22 -17.33
CA ASP A 61 13.77 14.32 -18.12
C ASP A 61 13.99 14.83 -19.54
N GLN A 62 12.93 15.27 -20.26
CA GLN A 62 13.03 15.87 -21.58
C GLN A 62 13.97 17.09 -21.61
N ILE A 63 13.93 17.91 -20.57
CA ILE A 63 14.82 19.08 -20.46
C ILE A 63 16.28 18.62 -20.32
N GLN A 64 16.54 17.64 -19.46
CA GLN A 64 17.86 17.06 -19.23
C GLN A 64 18.44 16.47 -20.54
N TRP A 65 17.67 15.69 -21.26
CA TRP A 65 18.05 15.15 -22.57
C TRP A 65 18.33 16.27 -23.60
N ASN A 66 17.51 17.31 -23.64
CA ASN A 66 17.73 18.46 -24.56
C ASN A 66 19.02 19.24 -24.22
N GLN A 67 19.50 19.13 -22.96
CA GLN A 67 20.79 19.69 -22.54
C GLN A 67 21.97 18.76 -22.85
N GLY A 68 21.74 17.63 -23.52
CA GLY A 68 22.75 16.65 -23.90
C GLY A 68 23.25 15.78 -22.76
N LYS A 69 22.54 15.73 -21.61
CA LYS A 69 22.88 14.85 -20.49
C LYS A 69 22.36 13.44 -20.71
N ASN A 70 23.24 12.47 -20.60
CA ASN A 70 22.96 11.04 -20.68
C ASN A 70 23.10 10.37 -19.30
N PRO A 71 22.61 9.12 -19.11
CA PRO A 71 22.70 8.41 -17.83
C PRO A 71 24.11 8.23 -17.25
N GLU A 72 25.15 8.23 -18.10
CA GLU A 72 26.54 8.08 -17.70
C GLU A 72 27.20 9.41 -17.30
N ASP A 73 26.53 10.55 -17.52
CA ASP A 73 27.10 11.87 -17.26
C ASP A 73 27.00 12.26 -15.79
N GLU A 74 28.01 12.94 -15.28
CA GLU A 74 27.97 13.52 -13.93
C GLU A 74 26.80 14.51 -13.80
N GLY A 75 26.01 14.32 -12.73
CA GLY A 75 24.85 15.15 -12.45
C GLY A 75 23.60 14.79 -13.30
N TYR A 76 23.61 13.63 -13.96
CA TYR A 76 22.37 13.04 -14.45
C TYR A 76 21.44 12.71 -13.28
N VAL A 77 20.14 12.92 -13.45
CA VAL A 77 19.12 12.61 -12.46
C VAL A 77 18.09 11.68 -13.10
N ASP A 78 17.94 10.47 -12.55
CA ASP A 78 16.79 9.65 -12.91
C ASP A 78 15.53 10.23 -12.25
N TYR A 79 14.69 10.87 -13.07
CA TYR A 79 13.44 11.46 -12.59
C TYR A 79 12.29 10.47 -12.45
N PHE A 80 12.40 9.25 -13.03
CA PHE A 80 11.30 8.28 -13.04
C PHE A 80 11.21 7.49 -11.73
N LEU A 81 11.10 8.23 -10.62
CA LEU A 81 10.98 7.63 -9.30
C LEU A 81 9.67 6.85 -9.14
N PRO A 82 9.70 5.67 -8.51
CA PRO A 82 8.49 4.92 -8.22
C PRO A 82 7.59 5.70 -7.26
N ILE A 83 6.29 5.77 -7.59
CA ILE A 83 5.27 6.42 -6.78
C ILE A 83 4.42 5.35 -6.09
N VAL A 84 4.38 5.36 -4.76
CA VAL A 84 3.44 4.59 -3.95
C VAL A 84 2.27 5.50 -3.58
N ALA A 85 1.06 5.13 -3.98
CA ALA A 85 -0.13 5.95 -3.84
C ALA A 85 -1.12 5.39 -2.81
N ASP A 86 -1.84 6.27 -2.16
CA ASP A 86 -2.88 5.98 -1.19
C ASP A 86 -4.22 5.73 -1.92
N ALA A 87 -4.79 4.54 -1.75
CA ALA A 87 -6.12 4.20 -2.24
C ALA A 87 -7.20 4.28 -1.15
N GLU A 88 -6.86 4.84 0.02
CA GLU A 88 -7.82 4.92 1.12
C GLU A 88 -8.40 3.53 1.46
N ALA A 89 -9.68 3.44 1.79
CA ALA A 89 -10.40 2.17 1.96
C ALA A 89 -10.98 1.61 0.63
N GLY A 90 -10.50 2.10 -0.52
CA GLY A 90 -10.98 1.68 -1.84
C GLY A 90 -12.23 2.38 -2.34
N PHE A 91 -12.73 3.41 -1.65
CA PHE A 91 -13.92 4.22 -2.00
C PHE A 91 -15.22 3.40 -2.18
N GLY A 92 -15.30 2.22 -1.57
CA GLY A 92 -16.47 1.36 -1.64
C GLY A 92 -16.13 -0.11 -1.46
N GLY A 93 -16.80 -0.96 -2.24
CA GLY A 93 -16.60 -2.40 -2.21
C GLY A 93 -15.49 -2.90 -3.14
N VAL A 94 -15.54 -4.21 -3.41
CA VAL A 94 -14.53 -4.94 -4.19
C VAL A 94 -14.37 -4.38 -5.62
N LEU A 95 -15.49 -4.05 -6.29
CA LEU A 95 -15.44 -3.49 -7.65
C LEU A 95 -14.87 -2.07 -7.68
N ASN A 96 -15.13 -1.26 -6.65
CA ASN A 96 -14.53 0.06 -6.53
C ASN A 96 -13.01 -0.05 -6.37
N ALA A 97 -12.53 -0.99 -5.56
CA ALA A 97 -11.09 -1.23 -5.39
C ALA A 97 -10.43 -1.68 -6.71
N TYR A 98 -11.11 -2.53 -7.50
CA TYR A 98 -10.64 -2.95 -8.82
C TYR A 98 -10.49 -1.77 -9.79
N GLU A 99 -11.54 -0.95 -9.94
CA GLU A 99 -11.53 0.19 -10.87
C GLU A 99 -10.56 1.29 -10.41
N LEU A 100 -10.45 1.53 -9.10
CA LEU A 100 -9.47 2.46 -8.56
C LEU A 100 -8.04 2.01 -8.85
N MET A 101 -7.76 0.71 -8.66
CA MET A 101 -6.43 0.16 -8.97
C MET A 101 -6.09 0.30 -10.45
N LYS A 102 -7.02 0.08 -11.37
CA LYS A 102 -6.82 0.35 -12.81
C LYS A 102 -6.45 1.81 -13.06
N SER A 103 -7.20 2.74 -12.46
CA SER A 103 -6.94 4.18 -12.59
C SER A 103 -5.56 4.56 -12.05
N MET A 104 -5.10 3.94 -10.96
CA MET A 104 -3.76 4.12 -10.40
C MET A 104 -2.68 3.60 -11.35
N ILE A 105 -2.88 2.43 -11.94
CA ILE A 105 -1.98 1.82 -12.93
C ILE A 105 -1.87 2.70 -14.18
N ASP A 106 -3.00 3.16 -14.72
CA ASP A 106 -3.04 4.02 -15.89
C ASP A 106 -2.33 5.36 -15.65
N ALA A 107 -2.40 5.87 -14.42
CA ALA A 107 -1.68 7.07 -14.01
C ALA A 107 -0.16 6.84 -13.79
N GLY A 108 0.29 5.59 -13.74
CA GLY A 108 1.69 5.19 -13.58
C GLY A 108 2.13 5.04 -12.11
N ALA A 109 1.25 4.64 -11.21
CA ALA A 109 1.64 4.27 -9.85
C ALA A 109 2.45 2.96 -9.84
N ALA A 110 3.57 2.94 -9.13
CA ALA A 110 4.41 1.75 -8.93
C ALA A 110 3.92 0.87 -7.79
N GLY A 111 3.18 1.42 -6.85
CA GLY A 111 2.56 0.70 -5.75
C GLY A 111 1.31 1.42 -5.25
N VAL A 112 0.36 0.66 -4.71
CA VAL A 112 -0.90 1.20 -4.19
C VAL A 112 -1.25 0.49 -2.90
N HIS A 113 -1.55 1.25 -1.84
CA HIS A 113 -2.02 0.65 -0.59
C HIS A 113 -3.51 0.87 -0.36
N PHE A 114 -4.15 -0.15 0.23
CA PHE A 114 -5.56 -0.15 0.61
C PHE A 114 -5.69 -0.40 2.11
N GLU A 115 -6.60 0.34 2.75
CA GLU A 115 -6.94 0.21 4.16
C GLU A 115 -8.12 -0.74 4.39
N ASP A 116 -8.16 -1.35 5.58
CA ASP A 116 -9.23 -2.25 6.01
C ASP A 116 -10.40 -1.53 6.71
N GLN A 117 -10.53 -0.22 6.53
CA GLN A 117 -11.64 0.56 7.06
C GLN A 117 -12.90 0.46 6.19
N LEU A 118 -14.06 0.70 6.81
CA LEU A 118 -15.32 0.92 6.10
C LEU A 118 -15.26 2.24 5.34
N ALA A 119 -15.34 2.19 4.02
CA ALA A 119 -15.13 3.36 3.15
C ALA A 119 -16.10 4.52 3.44
N SER A 120 -17.36 4.23 3.76
CA SER A 120 -18.39 5.25 4.00
C SER A 120 -18.22 6.06 5.28
N VAL A 121 -17.41 5.58 6.24
CA VAL A 121 -17.12 6.25 7.51
C VAL A 121 -15.62 6.30 7.80
N LYS A 122 -14.80 6.23 6.77
CA LYS A 122 -13.33 6.25 6.87
C LYS A 122 -12.85 7.46 7.68
N LYS A 123 -11.86 7.22 8.51
CA LYS A 123 -11.16 8.23 9.32
C LYS A 123 -9.67 8.22 9.02
N CYS A 124 -9.03 9.38 9.17
CA CYS A 124 -7.58 9.47 9.21
C CYS A 124 -7.01 8.53 10.28
N GLY A 125 -5.86 7.91 10.00
CA GLY A 125 -5.21 6.97 10.91
C GLY A 125 -5.00 7.48 12.34
N HIS A 126 -4.93 8.78 12.56
CA HIS A 126 -4.77 9.43 13.86
C HIS A 126 -6.09 9.65 14.62
N MET A 127 -7.22 9.57 13.93
CA MET A 127 -8.55 9.83 14.52
C MET A 127 -9.09 8.58 15.21
N GLY A 128 -9.90 8.80 16.25
CA GLY A 128 -10.73 7.77 16.88
C GLY A 128 -11.99 7.48 16.06
N GLY A 129 -12.68 6.39 16.42
CA GLY A 129 -13.95 6.00 15.79
C GLY A 129 -13.80 5.39 14.40
N LYS A 130 -12.63 4.81 14.10
CA LYS A 130 -12.42 4.00 12.91
C LYS A 130 -13.25 2.73 12.97
N VAL A 131 -13.90 2.39 11.86
CA VAL A 131 -14.69 1.17 11.71
C VAL A 131 -14.00 0.26 10.72
N LEU A 132 -13.66 -0.95 11.14
CA LEU A 132 -13.07 -1.98 10.27
C LEU A 132 -14.18 -2.71 9.50
N VAL A 133 -13.86 -3.14 8.29
CA VAL A 133 -14.63 -4.18 7.60
C VAL A 133 -14.15 -5.56 8.09
N PRO A 134 -14.93 -6.66 7.94
CA PRO A 134 -14.45 -8.00 8.19
C PRO A 134 -13.14 -8.28 7.46
N THR A 135 -12.25 -9.04 8.08
CA THR A 135 -10.94 -9.36 7.49
C THR A 135 -11.07 -9.91 6.07
N GLN A 136 -12.04 -10.80 5.83
CA GLN A 136 -12.30 -11.37 4.50
C GLN A 136 -12.70 -10.31 3.47
N GLU A 137 -13.47 -9.28 3.85
CA GLU A 137 -13.82 -8.18 2.94
C GLU A 137 -12.58 -7.37 2.54
N ALA A 138 -11.71 -7.06 3.51
CA ALA A 138 -10.43 -6.41 3.23
C ALA A 138 -9.58 -7.25 2.27
N VAL A 139 -9.49 -8.56 2.52
CA VAL A 139 -8.82 -9.53 1.64
C VAL A 139 -9.40 -9.50 0.22
N GLN A 140 -10.72 -9.51 0.07
CA GLN A 140 -11.38 -9.46 -1.25
C GLN A 140 -11.05 -8.18 -2.02
N LYS A 141 -10.96 -7.02 -1.36
CA LYS A 141 -10.54 -5.76 -1.98
C LYS A 141 -9.10 -5.85 -2.51
N LEU A 142 -8.19 -6.43 -1.73
CA LEU A 142 -6.80 -6.64 -2.15
C LEU A 142 -6.68 -7.64 -3.32
N VAL A 143 -7.49 -8.71 -3.32
CA VAL A 143 -7.58 -9.66 -4.44
C VAL A 143 -8.04 -8.94 -5.71
N ALA A 144 -9.05 -8.07 -5.61
CA ALA A 144 -9.53 -7.28 -6.73
C ALA A 144 -8.45 -6.32 -7.27
N ALA A 145 -7.72 -5.65 -6.38
CA ALA A 145 -6.61 -4.80 -6.77
C ALA A 145 -5.50 -5.61 -7.46
N ARG A 146 -5.16 -6.81 -6.95
CA ARG A 146 -4.18 -7.70 -7.60
C ARG A 146 -4.67 -8.15 -8.97
N LEU A 147 -5.94 -8.54 -9.09
CA LEU A 147 -6.55 -8.92 -10.37
C LEU A 147 -6.45 -7.78 -11.39
N ALA A 148 -6.68 -6.53 -10.97
CA ALA A 148 -6.55 -5.38 -11.85
C ALA A 148 -5.11 -5.25 -12.41
N ALA A 149 -4.08 -5.45 -11.58
CA ALA A 149 -2.69 -5.43 -12.02
C ALA A 149 -2.37 -6.62 -12.94
N ASP A 150 -2.86 -7.83 -12.63
CA ASP A 150 -2.64 -9.02 -13.45
C ASP A 150 -3.31 -8.91 -14.83
N VAL A 151 -4.53 -8.37 -14.89
CA VAL A 151 -5.24 -8.11 -16.16
C VAL A 151 -4.55 -7.04 -16.98
N SER A 152 -4.03 -6.00 -16.33
CA SER A 152 -3.25 -4.94 -16.98
C SER A 152 -1.85 -5.41 -17.42
N GLY A 153 -1.38 -6.55 -16.92
CA GLY A 153 -0.07 -7.13 -17.26
C GLY A 153 1.11 -6.35 -16.70
N VAL A 154 0.94 -5.72 -15.53
CA VAL A 154 1.95 -4.88 -14.88
C VAL A 154 2.31 -5.39 -13.49
N ASP A 155 3.53 -5.10 -13.04
CA ASP A 155 4.05 -5.52 -11.73
C ASP A 155 3.77 -4.49 -10.61
N THR A 156 2.69 -3.71 -10.73
CA THR A 156 2.33 -2.74 -9.70
C THR A 156 2.09 -3.43 -8.36
N LEU A 157 2.77 -2.93 -7.31
CA LEU A 157 2.69 -3.49 -5.97
C LEU A 157 1.34 -3.20 -5.33
N VAL A 158 0.70 -4.22 -4.77
CA VAL A 158 -0.48 -4.06 -3.90
C VAL A 158 -0.02 -4.17 -2.45
N ILE A 159 -0.34 -3.17 -1.65
CA ILE A 159 0.10 -3.05 -0.26
C ILE A 159 -1.12 -3.09 0.65
N ALA A 160 -1.17 -4.06 1.55
CA ALA A 160 -2.19 -4.11 2.59
C ALA A 160 -1.81 -3.16 3.73
N ARG A 161 -2.74 -2.30 4.14
CA ARG A 161 -2.65 -1.49 5.36
C ARG A 161 -3.76 -1.89 6.32
N THR A 162 -3.44 -2.03 7.60
CA THR A 162 -4.44 -2.24 8.64
C THR A 162 -4.44 -1.09 9.65
N ASP A 163 -5.62 -0.65 10.02
CA ASP A 163 -5.87 0.33 11.08
C ASP A 163 -6.31 -0.33 12.40
N ALA A 164 -6.33 -1.67 12.47
CA ALA A 164 -6.80 -2.46 13.62
C ALA A 164 -6.06 -2.17 14.93
N ASN A 165 -4.84 -1.64 14.88
CA ASN A 165 -4.11 -1.25 16.09
C ASN A 165 -4.82 -0.13 16.89
N ALA A 166 -5.68 0.67 16.25
CA ALA A 166 -6.37 1.79 16.89
C ALA A 166 -7.84 1.91 16.44
N ALA A 167 -8.44 0.85 15.91
CA ALA A 167 -9.84 0.82 15.51
C ALA A 167 -10.63 -0.01 16.53
N ASP A 168 -11.65 0.60 17.13
CA ASP A 168 -12.47 0.01 18.19
C ASP A 168 -13.78 -0.57 17.68
N LEU A 169 -14.06 -0.47 16.37
CA LEU A 169 -15.34 -0.85 15.78
C LEU A 169 -15.13 -1.77 14.56
N LEU A 170 -16.10 -2.67 14.36
CA LEU A 170 -16.16 -3.63 13.26
C LEU A 170 -17.58 -3.71 12.73
N THR A 171 -17.76 -3.83 11.41
CA THR A 171 -19.08 -3.86 10.79
C THR A 171 -19.85 -5.16 11.03
N SER A 172 -19.18 -6.31 11.13
CA SER A 172 -19.81 -7.63 11.24
C SER A 172 -18.90 -8.62 11.98
N ASP A 173 -19.51 -9.61 12.63
CA ASP A 173 -18.86 -10.71 13.37
C ASP A 173 -18.72 -12.00 12.54
N CYS A 174 -18.96 -11.92 11.23
CA CYS A 174 -19.01 -13.11 10.38
C CYS A 174 -17.64 -13.77 10.14
N ASP A 175 -16.54 -13.05 10.34
CA ASP A 175 -15.21 -13.53 10.00
C ASP A 175 -14.53 -14.21 11.20
N PRO A 176 -14.04 -15.46 11.05
CA PRO A 176 -13.34 -16.16 12.13
C PRO A 176 -12.05 -15.45 12.59
N TYR A 177 -11.36 -14.71 11.74
CA TYR A 177 -10.14 -13.97 12.12
C TYR A 177 -10.41 -12.78 13.03
N ASP A 178 -11.66 -12.30 13.08
CA ASP A 178 -12.05 -11.15 13.90
C ASP A 178 -12.70 -11.54 15.23
N ARG A 179 -13.20 -12.78 15.37
CA ARG A 179 -14.02 -13.23 16.52
C ARG A 179 -13.35 -13.06 17.86
N ASP A 180 -12.06 -13.37 17.97
CA ASP A 180 -11.31 -13.32 19.23
C ASP A 180 -11.15 -11.87 19.76
N PHE A 181 -11.38 -10.89 18.91
CA PHE A 181 -11.26 -9.47 19.24
C PHE A 181 -12.59 -8.81 19.55
N ILE A 182 -13.73 -9.46 19.28
CA ILE A 182 -15.07 -8.92 19.54
C ILE A 182 -15.38 -8.99 21.03
N THR A 183 -15.82 -7.84 21.59
CA THR A 183 -16.11 -7.74 23.04
C THR A 183 -17.51 -8.22 23.41
N GLY A 184 -18.40 -8.43 22.45
CA GLY A 184 -19.82 -8.73 22.67
C GLY A 184 -20.73 -7.50 22.75
N GLU A 185 -20.16 -6.30 22.85
CA GLU A 185 -20.91 -5.05 22.86
C GLU A 185 -21.14 -4.51 21.44
N ARG A 186 -22.22 -3.72 21.28
CA ARG A 186 -22.55 -3.02 20.04
C ARG A 186 -22.78 -1.54 20.27
N THR A 187 -22.52 -0.74 19.25
CA THR A 187 -22.94 0.67 19.22
C THR A 187 -24.42 0.79 18.85
N GLN A 188 -24.99 2.01 18.99
CA GLN A 188 -26.36 2.28 18.58
C GLN A 188 -26.57 2.10 17.06
N GLU A 189 -25.51 2.36 16.26
CA GLU A 189 -25.50 2.16 14.82
C GLU A 189 -25.37 0.67 14.43
N GLY A 190 -25.14 -0.20 15.40
CA GLY A 190 -25.05 -1.66 15.21
C GLY A 190 -23.65 -2.19 14.95
N PHE A 191 -22.61 -1.37 15.00
CA PHE A 191 -21.22 -1.84 14.90
C PHE A 191 -20.81 -2.66 16.13
N TYR A 192 -20.03 -3.70 15.91
CA TYR A 192 -19.43 -4.46 16.99
C TYR A 192 -18.24 -3.71 17.60
N ARG A 193 -18.13 -3.72 18.93
CA ARG A 193 -16.93 -3.26 19.59
C ARG A 193 -15.86 -4.32 19.57
N VAL A 194 -14.62 -3.91 19.25
CA VAL A 194 -13.46 -4.79 19.19
C VAL A 194 -12.33 -4.28 20.07
N LYS A 195 -11.48 -5.21 20.51
CA LYS A 195 -10.23 -4.90 21.20
C LYS A 195 -9.19 -4.48 20.18
N ALA A 196 -9.01 -3.15 20.03
CA ALA A 196 -7.92 -2.62 19.23
C ALA A 196 -6.55 -3.05 19.78
N GLY A 197 -5.57 -3.18 18.94
CA GLY A 197 -4.20 -3.47 19.36
C GLY A 197 -3.38 -4.21 18.33
N LEU A 198 -2.13 -4.46 18.70
CA LEU A 198 -1.17 -5.11 17.83
C LEU A 198 -1.58 -6.54 17.46
N ASP A 199 -2.18 -7.28 18.39
CA ASP A 199 -2.59 -8.67 18.15
C ASP A 199 -3.66 -8.75 17.05
N GLN A 200 -4.66 -7.84 17.07
CA GLN A 200 -5.65 -7.75 16.01
C GLN A 200 -5.01 -7.36 14.68
N ALA A 201 -4.08 -6.40 14.70
CA ALA A 201 -3.37 -5.99 13.50
C ALA A 201 -2.51 -7.12 12.91
N ILE A 202 -1.86 -7.94 13.76
CA ILE A 202 -1.10 -9.12 13.34
C ILE A 202 -2.03 -10.18 12.73
N SER A 203 -3.16 -10.48 13.38
CA SER A 203 -4.14 -11.45 12.88
C SER A 203 -4.59 -11.09 11.47
N ARG A 204 -4.97 -9.81 11.24
CA ARG A 204 -5.35 -9.30 9.92
C ARG A 204 -4.20 -9.34 8.93
N GLY A 205 -3.00 -8.97 9.36
CA GLY A 205 -1.80 -9.04 8.54
C GLY A 205 -1.49 -10.45 8.05
N LEU A 206 -1.61 -11.45 8.92
CA LEU A 206 -1.42 -12.85 8.55
C LEU A 206 -2.51 -13.34 7.58
N ALA A 207 -3.77 -12.97 7.80
CA ALA A 207 -4.87 -13.32 6.90
C ALA A 207 -4.67 -12.71 5.49
N THR A 208 -4.20 -11.48 5.40
CA THR A 208 -3.91 -10.84 4.11
C THR A 208 -2.67 -11.43 3.42
N HIS A 209 -1.69 -11.93 4.19
CA HIS A 209 -0.50 -12.59 3.63
C HIS A 209 -0.81 -13.99 3.06
N LEU A 210 -1.75 -14.71 3.67
CA LEU A 210 -2.18 -16.05 3.25
C LEU A 210 -3.07 -16.05 2.00
N MET A 211 -3.32 -14.89 1.39
CA MET A 211 -4.09 -14.85 0.16
C MET A 211 -3.43 -15.74 -0.90
N PRO A 212 -4.17 -16.70 -1.49
CA PRO A 212 -3.64 -17.46 -2.60
C PRO A 212 -3.31 -16.47 -3.71
N THR A 213 -2.04 -16.37 -4.07
CA THR A 213 -1.66 -15.92 -5.40
C THR A 213 -2.61 -16.67 -6.33
N LEU A 214 -3.32 -15.99 -7.25
CA LEU A 214 -4.33 -16.56 -8.14
C LEU A 214 -3.76 -17.68 -9.07
N SER A 215 -2.89 -18.53 -8.55
CA SER A 215 -2.35 -19.73 -9.21
C SER A 215 -3.38 -20.85 -9.43
N GLY A 216 -4.62 -20.66 -8.98
CA GLY A 216 -5.71 -21.65 -9.09
C GLY A 216 -6.87 -21.27 -10.01
N VAL A 217 -6.94 -20.06 -10.53
CA VAL A 217 -7.92 -19.72 -11.56
C VAL A 217 -7.36 -20.20 -12.89
N LYS A 218 -7.83 -21.34 -13.37
CA LYS A 218 -7.62 -21.75 -14.77
C LYS A 218 -8.21 -20.65 -15.65
N PRO A 219 -7.37 -19.87 -16.37
CA PRO A 219 -7.90 -18.87 -17.28
C PRO A 219 -8.71 -19.56 -18.36
N PRO A 220 -9.81 -18.95 -18.84
CA PRO A 220 -10.56 -19.50 -19.95
C PRO A 220 -9.61 -19.73 -21.11
N SER A 221 -9.61 -20.95 -21.64
CA SER A 221 -8.64 -21.51 -22.57
C SER A 221 -8.35 -20.71 -23.87
N ARG A 222 -9.12 -19.65 -24.13
CA ARG A 222 -8.99 -18.81 -25.32
C ARG A 222 -7.99 -17.65 -25.19
N ILE A 223 -7.69 -17.16 -23.99
CA ILE A 223 -6.81 -15.99 -23.80
C ILE A 223 -5.34 -16.42 -23.81
N TRP A 224 -5.01 -17.62 -23.36
CA TRP A 224 -3.64 -18.12 -23.27
C TRP A 224 -3.03 -18.59 -24.59
N LYS A 225 -3.85 -19.00 -25.57
CA LYS A 225 -3.33 -19.42 -26.88
C LYS A 225 -2.67 -18.30 -27.70
N ARG A 226 -2.99 -17.03 -27.42
CA ARG A 226 -2.33 -15.89 -28.09
C ARG A 226 -0.98 -15.48 -27.48
N ARG A 227 -0.74 -15.78 -26.18
CA ARG A 227 0.55 -15.48 -25.54
C ARG A 227 1.63 -16.54 -25.74
N ALA A 228 1.25 -17.76 -26.06
CA ALA A 228 2.21 -18.84 -26.31
C ALA A 228 3.00 -18.71 -27.64
N ALA A 229 2.63 -17.75 -28.49
CA ALA A 229 3.27 -17.53 -29.80
C ALA A 229 4.37 -16.45 -29.81
N LEU A 230 4.69 -15.85 -28.64
CA LEU A 230 5.81 -14.91 -28.52
C LEU A 230 7.02 -15.64 -27.93
N PRO A 231 8.23 -15.48 -28.48
CA PRO A 231 9.43 -16.09 -27.94
C PRO A 231 9.66 -15.60 -26.51
N LYS A 232 9.80 -16.54 -25.56
CA LYS A 232 10.12 -16.22 -24.16
C LYS A 232 11.51 -15.61 -24.09
N PRO A 233 11.68 -14.37 -23.59
CA PRO A 233 12.99 -13.94 -23.15
C PRO A 233 13.41 -14.84 -21.98
N SER A 234 14.61 -15.38 -22.03
CA SER A 234 15.23 -16.15 -20.97
C SER A 234 15.60 -15.25 -19.79
N MET A 235 14.63 -14.90 -18.95
CA MET A 235 14.89 -14.30 -17.66
C MET A 235 14.72 -15.37 -16.57
N PRO A 236 15.61 -15.43 -15.57
CA PRO A 236 15.43 -16.30 -14.43
C PRO A 236 14.14 -15.89 -13.71
N SER A 237 13.28 -16.86 -13.40
CA SER A 237 12.01 -16.66 -12.71
C SER A 237 12.28 -16.19 -11.27
N ILE A 238 12.37 -14.88 -11.05
CA ILE A 238 12.32 -14.30 -9.71
C ILE A 238 10.84 -14.21 -9.36
N ARG A 239 10.35 -15.16 -8.58
CA ARG A 239 9.05 -15.04 -7.90
C ARG A 239 9.22 -14.03 -6.78
N ILE A 240 8.95 -12.77 -7.03
CA ILE A 240 8.87 -11.76 -5.99
C ILE A 240 7.41 -11.75 -5.49
N ASN A 241 7.13 -12.52 -4.44
CA ASN A 241 5.91 -12.34 -3.66
C ASN A 241 6.09 -11.08 -2.80
N CYS A 242 5.93 -9.90 -3.39
CA CYS A 242 6.01 -8.64 -2.66
C CYS A 242 4.63 -8.26 -2.10
N TRP A 243 4.25 -8.86 -0.97
CA TRP A 243 3.23 -8.33 -0.09
C TRP A 243 3.92 -7.55 1.03
N ARG A 244 3.56 -6.29 1.19
CA ARG A 244 3.97 -5.50 2.34
C ARG A 244 2.75 -5.22 3.21
N ILE A 245 2.88 -5.53 4.48
CA ILE A 245 1.90 -5.20 5.51
C ILE A 245 2.39 -3.92 6.18
N THR A 246 1.59 -2.86 6.09
CA THR A 246 1.85 -1.62 6.83
C THR A 246 0.86 -1.56 8.00
N VAL A 247 1.37 -1.65 9.21
CA VAL A 247 0.59 -1.43 10.42
C VAL A 247 0.76 0.02 10.85
N HIS A 248 -0.35 0.76 10.92
CA HIS A 248 -0.31 2.13 11.41
C HIS A 248 -0.29 2.11 12.95
N LEU A 249 0.88 2.38 13.53
CA LEU A 249 1.06 2.44 14.98
C LEU A 249 0.76 3.86 15.48
N ARG A 250 -0.23 4.00 16.35
CA ARG A 250 -0.48 5.26 17.06
C ARG A 250 0.71 5.54 17.98
N SER A 251 1.41 6.66 17.80
CA SER A 251 2.49 7.03 18.69
C SER A 251 1.91 7.53 20.02
N THR A 252 1.81 6.66 20.99
CA THR A 252 1.71 7.05 22.41
C THR A 252 3.12 7.25 22.93
N GLY A 253 3.65 8.44 22.84
CA GLY A 253 4.75 9.00 23.63
C GLY A 253 6.04 8.22 23.91
N ARG A 254 6.20 6.96 23.53
CA ARG A 254 7.44 6.19 23.66
C ARG A 254 7.71 5.41 22.38
N ARG A 255 8.82 5.74 21.73
CA ARG A 255 9.33 5.05 20.55
C ARG A 255 10.00 3.74 20.99
N THR A 256 9.38 2.63 20.74
CA THR A 256 10.08 1.33 20.70
C THR A 256 9.95 0.80 19.28
N TRP A 257 11.07 0.83 18.57
CA TRP A 257 11.19 0.20 17.27
C TRP A 257 11.45 -1.29 17.50
N MET A 258 10.53 -2.16 17.14
CA MET A 258 10.82 -3.57 16.99
C MET A 258 11.27 -3.81 15.56
N THR A 259 12.57 -3.83 15.35
CA THR A 259 13.18 -4.46 14.18
C THR A 259 13.39 -5.94 14.51
N PRO A 260 12.98 -6.88 13.65
CA PRO A 260 13.42 -8.26 13.81
C PRO A 260 14.95 -8.30 13.66
N PRO A 261 15.67 -9.18 14.40
CA PRO A 261 17.10 -9.28 14.32
C PRO A 261 17.53 -9.68 12.91
N LEU A 262 18.40 -8.86 12.33
CA LEU A 262 19.06 -9.14 11.05
C LEU A 262 20.06 -10.29 11.25
N PRO A 263 20.14 -11.26 10.33
CA PRO A 263 21.26 -12.20 10.33
C PRO A 263 22.55 -11.48 10.01
N SER A 264 23.58 -11.80 10.79
CA SER A 264 24.94 -11.29 10.69
C SER A 264 25.57 -11.64 9.35
N SER A 265 25.58 -10.70 8.41
CA SER A 265 26.59 -10.65 7.35
C SER A 265 26.81 -9.20 6.95
N SER A 266 28.01 -8.77 7.21
CA SER A 266 28.56 -7.46 7.02
C SER A 266 28.43 -6.91 5.60
N ARG A 267 27.71 -5.79 5.42
CA ARG A 267 28.08 -4.69 4.52
C ARG A 267 27.48 -3.41 5.07
N SER A 268 28.32 -2.42 5.24
CA SER A 268 28.06 -1.10 5.79
C SER A 268 26.90 -0.39 5.07
N LEU A 269 25.84 -0.07 5.83
CA LEU A 269 24.78 0.83 5.41
C LEU A 269 25.14 2.27 5.80
N PRO A 270 24.82 3.27 4.98
CA PRO A 270 25.06 4.66 5.33
C PRO A 270 24.17 5.09 6.52
N THR A 271 24.78 5.76 7.47
CA THR A 271 24.15 6.35 8.65
C THR A 271 23.26 7.53 8.24
N TRP A 272 21.96 7.42 8.50
CA TRP A 272 21.02 8.54 8.34
C TRP A 272 21.02 9.41 9.59
N ALA A 273 21.25 10.70 9.37
CA ALA A 273 21.22 11.72 10.41
C ALA A 273 19.81 11.86 10.99
N THR A 274 19.71 11.87 12.31
CA THR A 274 18.51 12.21 13.07
C THR A 274 18.26 13.71 12.97
N SER A 275 17.24 14.13 12.22
CA SER A 275 16.68 15.47 12.36
C SER A 275 15.39 15.38 13.17
N THR A 276 15.38 16.10 14.28
CA THR A 276 14.21 16.32 15.12
C THR A 276 13.28 17.32 14.42
N SER A 277 12.27 16.85 13.72
CA SER A 277 11.09 17.63 13.39
C SER A 277 9.85 16.75 13.50
N SER A 278 8.82 17.28 14.14
CA SER A 278 7.57 16.63 14.49
C SER A 278 6.63 16.50 13.29
N SER A 279 6.99 15.71 12.30
CA SER A 279 6.12 15.30 11.21
C SER A 279 6.19 13.79 11.04
N LEU A 280 5.06 13.12 11.29
CA LEU A 280 4.88 11.66 11.18
C LEU A 280 4.83 11.26 9.70
N TRP A 281 5.95 10.78 9.17
CA TRP A 281 6.00 10.12 7.87
C TRP A 281 6.19 8.61 8.08
N PRO A 282 5.47 7.75 7.36
CA PRO A 282 5.76 6.32 7.38
C PRO A 282 7.14 6.09 6.73
N VAL A 283 8.03 5.42 7.46
CA VAL A 283 9.34 5.02 6.94
C VAL A 283 9.15 3.73 6.14
N PHE A 284 9.39 3.79 4.85
CA PHE A 284 9.47 2.61 4.00
C PHE A 284 10.88 2.02 4.08
N THR A 285 11.01 0.84 4.68
CA THR A 285 12.25 0.07 4.61
C THR A 285 12.19 -0.85 3.40
N THR A 286 13.04 -0.61 2.41
CA THR A 286 13.24 -1.58 1.32
C THR A 286 14.04 -2.75 1.86
N CYS A 287 13.44 -3.93 1.96
CA CYS A 287 14.16 -5.16 2.20
C CYS A 287 14.29 -5.92 0.88
N GLY A 288 15.45 -5.81 0.24
CA GLY A 288 15.85 -6.73 -0.81
C GLY A 288 16.56 -7.89 -0.13
N THR A 289 15.88 -8.99 0.11
CA THR A 289 16.43 -10.36 0.19
C THR A 289 15.33 -11.33 0.62
N THR A 290 15.27 -12.45 -0.01
CA THR A 290 14.40 -13.60 0.28
C THR A 290 14.58 -14.04 1.73
N CYS A 291 13.53 -13.89 2.54
CA CYS A 291 13.47 -14.49 3.87
C CYS A 291 12.82 -15.87 3.74
N SER A 292 13.61 -16.93 3.78
CA SER A 292 13.13 -18.29 4.00
C SER A 292 12.85 -18.46 5.50
N ILE A 293 11.58 -18.56 5.87
CA ILE A 293 11.18 -18.94 7.22
C ILE A 293 11.06 -20.46 7.24
N SER A 294 11.96 -21.13 7.96
CA SER A 294 11.82 -22.54 8.31
C SER A 294 10.66 -22.69 9.33
N PRO A 295 9.79 -23.69 9.17
CA PRO A 295 8.72 -23.93 10.13
C PRO A 295 9.30 -24.57 11.37
N THR A 296 9.41 -23.81 12.46
CA THR A 296 9.67 -24.36 13.79
C THR A 296 8.33 -24.58 14.48
N THR A 297 7.96 -25.83 14.61
CA THR A 297 7.00 -26.49 15.50
C THR A 297 6.14 -25.61 16.41
N MET A 298 4.85 -25.50 16.08
CA MET A 298 3.80 -25.17 17.03
C MET A 298 3.49 -26.37 17.94
N PRO A 299 3.27 -26.19 19.25
CA PRO A 299 2.76 -27.24 20.09
C PRO A 299 1.30 -27.55 19.75
N ALA A 300 0.98 -28.83 19.67
CA ALA A 300 -0.34 -29.36 19.39
C ALA A 300 -1.36 -28.87 20.43
N ALA A 301 -2.46 -28.27 19.95
CA ALA A 301 -3.64 -28.07 20.76
C ALA A 301 -4.24 -29.45 21.12
N LYS A 302 -4.41 -29.69 22.40
CA LYS A 302 -5.14 -30.85 22.90
C LYS A 302 -6.63 -30.68 22.61
N ALA A 303 -7.24 -31.79 22.24
CA ALA A 303 -8.66 -32.01 21.97
C ALA A 303 -9.59 -31.50 23.05
#